data_c06ebb31f2fcfce5003e1eb8f37a9853
#
_entry.id   c06ebb31f2fcfce5003e1eb8f37a9853
#
_cell.length_a   1.000
_cell.length_b   1.000
_cell.length_c   1.000
_cell.angle_alpha   90.00
_cell.angle_beta   90.00
_cell.angle_gamma   90.00
#
_symmetry.space_group_name_H-M   'P 1'
#
loop_
_entity.id
_entity.type
_entity.pdbx_description
1 polymer ?
#
loop_
_entity_poly.entity_id
_entity_poly.type
_entity_poly.pdbx_seq_one_letter_code
_entity_poly.pdbx_strand_id
1 'polypeptide(L)'
;MMLLSITAVALSCALLLITASLFTGFITAVETSTTRHLGDIVLEAPSGQLITEFPALIESLESAAAVKAAAAVLKNQGLLLAAPGQVRPVRVWGIQLPQRLAVSPLQDSLLIQKGKNTVSFDPQNLGGLGGFVGIGVLTEPDEKTDEYNIAEVSRYVGQRMTLTTGSIQPSDEAAGSQNIRFQRRVLHFTCTDIMQTGVWDLDEQNVFVPLEALSALLYPDLPEPVADIIQIRLEDGVPDEVGLAIVQGIWENFAGPRFLWAHLASIETSRHLQARLIAEYRKQMGVLLLVFGLVSLSVVLLVFCIFSLLVITKQKDIAILKSCGAGAGDVAGLFLIFGFLNGLAGAGLGILMGWFITVNINPIEHQISRLFGLKIWKAGVYMFTQIPNTVDWPAAGWILLAAVLASVAGALLPAMRAACIQPVRLLRYE
;
A
#
# COMPACT_ATOMS: atom_id res chain seq x y z
N MET A 1 2.45 -42.34 2.53
CA MET A 1 3.73 -41.63 2.59
C MET A 1 3.92 -40.62 1.47
N MET A 2 3.77 -40.97 0.19
CA MET A 2 3.84 -39.97 -0.90
C MET A 2 2.84 -38.82 -0.74
N LEU A 3 1.59 -39.10 -0.38
CA LEU A 3 0.59 -38.05 -0.11
C LEU A 3 1.06 -37.05 0.95
N LEU A 4 1.70 -37.53 2.03
CA LEU A 4 2.21 -36.66 3.09
C LEU A 4 3.33 -35.71 2.59
N SER A 5 4.22 -36.18 1.70
CA SER A 5 5.24 -35.31 1.13
C SER A 5 4.65 -34.30 0.15
N ILE A 6 3.66 -34.69 -0.67
CA ILE A 6 2.95 -33.77 -1.58
C ILE A 6 2.23 -32.69 -0.78
N THR A 7 1.51 -33.04 0.28
CA THR A 7 0.79 -32.07 1.12
C THR A 7 1.75 -31.13 1.85
N ALA A 8 2.89 -31.61 2.33
CA ALA A 8 3.90 -30.77 2.98
C ALA A 8 4.52 -29.76 2.00
N VAL A 9 4.88 -30.19 0.79
CA VAL A 9 5.37 -29.31 -0.28
C VAL A 9 4.30 -28.31 -0.67
N ALA A 10 3.04 -28.76 -0.84
CA ALA A 10 1.93 -27.91 -1.20
C ALA A 10 1.66 -26.82 -0.15
N LEU A 11 1.64 -27.18 1.14
CA LEU A 11 1.44 -26.22 2.22
C LEU A 11 2.56 -25.18 2.27
N SER A 12 3.81 -25.61 2.11
CA SER A 12 4.95 -24.70 2.09
C SER A 12 4.89 -23.73 0.92
N CYS A 13 4.60 -24.21 -0.30
CA CYS A 13 4.46 -23.36 -1.49
C CYS A 13 3.29 -22.40 -1.37
N ALA A 14 2.14 -22.85 -0.83
CA ALA A 14 0.98 -22.01 -0.61
C ALA A 14 1.32 -20.86 0.34
N LEU A 15 2.00 -21.15 1.45
CA LEU A 15 2.36 -20.16 2.46
C LEU A 15 3.35 -19.12 1.93
N LEU A 16 4.35 -19.56 1.15
CA LEU A 16 5.28 -18.65 0.47
C LEU A 16 4.54 -17.74 -0.53
N LEU A 17 3.64 -18.30 -1.35
CA LEU A 17 2.90 -17.52 -2.33
C LEU A 17 1.96 -16.52 -1.69
N ILE A 18 1.21 -16.92 -0.65
CA ILE A 18 0.32 -16.02 0.09
C ILE A 18 1.12 -14.85 0.65
N THR A 19 2.25 -15.12 1.30
CA THR A 19 3.09 -14.08 1.89
C THR A 19 3.64 -13.12 0.83
N ALA A 20 4.22 -13.63 -0.25
CA ALA A 20 4.73 -12.81 -1.34
C ALA A 20 3.62 -11.94 -1.95
N SER A 21 2.47 -12.54 -2.25
CA SER A 21 1.32 -11.85 -2.86
C SER A 21 0.74 -10.76 -1.95
N LEU A 22 0.62 -11.00 -0.65
CA LEU A 22 0.12 -9.99 0.30
C LEU A 22 1.06 -8.78 0.38
N PHE A 23 2.37 -9.00 0.46
CA PHE A 23 3.33 -7.89 0.51
C PHE A 23 3.39 -7.12 -0.81
N THR A 24 3.45 -7.82 -1.95
CA THR A 24 3.42 -7.18 -3.27
C THR A 24 2.12 -6.39 -3.44
N GLY A 25 0.98 -6.97 -3.05
CA GLY A 25 -0.32 -6.31 -3.07
C GLY A 25 -0.34 -5.05 -2.20
N PHE A 26 0.20 -5.13 -0.98
CA PHE A 26 0.29 -4.00 -0.06
C PHE A 26 1.16 -2.87 -0.61
N ILE A 27 2.36 -3.19 -1.11
CA ILE A 27 3.25 -2.20 -1.74
C ILE A 27 2.56 -1.51 -2.92
N THR A 28 1.93 -2.29 -3.81
CA THR A 28 1.18 -1.76 -4.96
C THR A 28 -0.01 -0.88 -4.51
N ALA A 29 -0.72 -1.27 -3.46
CA ALA A 29 -1.82 -0.48 -2.92
C ALA A 29 -1.35 0.86 -2.36
N VAL A 30 -0.21 0.88 -1.64
CA VAL A 30 0.42 2.11 -1.14
C VAL A 30 0.83 3.01 -2.30
N GLU A 31 1.55 2.49 -3.30
CA GLU A 31 1.98 3.26 -4.47
C GLU A 31 0.79 3.84 -5.24
N THR A 32 -0.22 3.01 -5.51
CA THR A 32 -1.43 3.43 -6.26
C THR A 32 -2.24 4.47 -5.49
N SER A 33 -2.41 4.28 -4.18
CA SER A 33 -3.16 5.22 -3.34
C SER A 33 -2.50 6.58 -3.31
N THR A 34 -1.18 6.63 -3.16
CA THR A 34 -0.42 7.89 -3.13
C THR A 34 -0.54 8.67 -4.42
N THR A 35 -0.27 8.02 -5.56
CA THR A 35 -0.39 8.65 -6.88
C THR A 35 -1.84 9.10 -7.14
N ARG A 36 -2.82 8.32 -6.70
CA ARG A 36 -4.24 8.67 -6.87
C ARG A 36 -4.62 9.93 -6.09
N HIS A 37 -4.10 10.11 -4.87
CA HIS A 37 -4.49 11.23 -4.00
C HIS A 37 -3.57 12.45 -4.10
N LEU A 38 -2.28 12.28 -4.40
CA LEU A 38 -1.32 13.39 -4.48
C LEU A 38 -0.99 13.85 -5.91
N GLY A 39 -1.45 13.14 -6.93
CA GLY A 39 -0.98 13.33 -8.31
C GLY A 39 0.31 12.57 -8.56
N ASP A 40 0.98 12.85 -9.68
CA ASP A 40 2.22 12.16 -10.08
C ASP A 40 3.47 12.85 -9.54
N ILE A 41 3.47 14.19 -9.50
CA ILE A 41 4.56 15.01 -8.96
C ILE A 41 4.02 15.97 -7.91
N VAL A 42 4.77 16.14 -6.84
CA VAL A 42 4.51 17.10 -5.77
C VAL A 42 5.68 18.08 -5.68
N LEU A 43 5.36 19.35 -5.78
CA LEU A 43 6.27 20.46 -5.53
C LEU A 43 5.89 21.05 -4.17
N GLU A 44 6.79 21.02 -3.21
CA GLU A 44 6.55 21.49 -1.84
C GLU A 44 7.56 22.57 -1.47
N ALA A 45 7.05 23.70 -0.99
CA ALA A 45 7.87 24.78 -0.46
C ALA A 45 8.55 24.35 0.86
N PRO A 46 9.74 24.88 1.17
CA PRO A 46 10.36 24.64 2.48
C PRO A 46 9.46 25.09 3.62
N SER A 47 9.59 24.45 4.77
CA SER A 47 8.78 24.77 5.96
C SER A 47 8.77 26.27 6.29
N GLY A 48 7.57 26.83 6.36
CA GLY A 48 7.36 28.25 6.64
C GLY A 48 7.51 29.19 5.43
N GLN A 49 7.75 28.66 4.23
CA GLN A 49 7.76 29.39 2.99
C GLN A 49 6.44 29.19 2.21
N LEU A 50 6.06 30.18 1.42
CA LEU A 50 4.80 30.17 0.69
C LEU A 50 5.04 30.51 -0.78
N ILE A 51 4.31 29.85 -1.65
CA ILE A 51 4.28 30.10 -3.08
C ILE A 51 3.21 31.17 -3.31
N THR A 52 3.63 32.37 -3.58
CA THR A 52 2.78 33.48 -4.05
C THR A 52 2.65 33.41 -5.58
N GLU A 53 1.63 34.07 -6.14
CA GLU A 53 1.38 34.06 -7.59
C GLU A 53 1.27 32.65 -8.19
N PHE A 54 0.84 31.66 -7.40
CA PHE A 54 0.70 30.28 -7.86
C PHE A 54 -0.22 30.11 -9.09
N PRO A 55 -1.21 30.99 -9.39
CA PRO A 55 -2.00 30.86 -10.61
C PRO A 55 -1.15 30.97 -11.88
N ALA A 56 -0.14 31.87 -11.89
CA ALA A 56 0.79 32.00 -13.02
C ALA A 56 1.72 30.79 -13.14
N LEU A 57 2.10 30.15 -12.01
CA LEU A 57 2.84 28.90 -12.02
C LEU A 57 2.00 27.76 -12.60
N ILE A 58 0.74 27.64 -12.18
CA ILE A 58 -0.19 26.60 -12.70
C ILE A 58 -0.37 26.77 -14.21
N GLU A 59 -0.60 27.97 -14.70
CA GLU A 59 -0.72 28.25 -16.14
C GLU A 59 0.55 27.86 -16.90
N SER A 60 1.73 28.15 -16.33
CA SER A 60 3.01 27.76 -16.92
C SER A 60 3.19 26.22 -16.94
N LEU A 61 2.76 25.52 -15.91
CA LEU A 61 2.80 24.07 -15.83
C LEU A 61 1.83 23.41 -16.83
N GLU A 62 0.60 23.90 -16.91
CA GLU A 62 -0.43 23.35 -17.80
C GLU A 62 -0.18 23.69 -19.28
N SER A 63 0.65 24.69 -19.57
CA SER A 63 1.13 24.96 -20.94
C SER A 63 2.09 23.91 -21.48
N ALA A 64 2.71 23.12 -20.60
CA ALA A 64 3.63 22.05 -20.98
C ALA A 64 2.86 20.81 -21.43
N ALA A 65 3.16 20.25 -22.60
CA ALA A 65 2.47 19.08 -23.17
C ALA A 65 2.57 17.80 -22.30
N ALA A 66 3.46 17.78 -21.32
CA ALA A 66 3.60 16.65 -20.40
C ALA A 66 2.67 16.72 -19.17
N VAL A 67 2.05 17.90 -18.90
CA VAL A 67 1.23 18.15 -17.72
C VAL A 67 -0.23 18.21 -18.12
N LYS A 68 -1.03 17.37 -17.50
CA LYS A 68 -2.48 17.31 -17.70
C LYS A 68 -3.23 18.33 -16.86
N ALA A 69 -2.81 18.48 -15.60
CA ALA A 69 -3.42 19.41 -14.66
C ALA A 69 -2.48 19.71 -13.49
N ALA A 70 -2.63 20.88 -12.89
CA ALA A 70 -1.95 21.25 -11.66
C ALA A 70 -2.92 21.87 -10.65
N ALA A 71 -2.71 21.65 -9.36
CA ALA A 71 -3.57 22.17 -8.31
C ALA A 71 -2.75 22.68 -7.13
N ALA A 72 -3.07 23.90 -6.68
CA ALA A 72 -2.50 24.48 -5.49
C ALA A 72 -3.17 23.93 -4.23
N VAL A 73 -2.37 23.75 -3.21
CA VAL A 73 -2.81 23.28 -1.89
C VAL A 73 -2.12 24.11 -0.83
N LEU A 74 -2.86 24.40 0.24
CA LEU A 74 -2.32 24.99 1.46
C LEU A 74 -2.57 24.03 2.62
N LYS A 75 -1.51 23.46 3.18
CA LYS A 75 -1.60 22.56 4.33
C LYS A 75 -1.47 23.30 5.65
N ASN A 76 -2.24 22.87 6.62
CA ASN A 76 -2.05 23.28 8.01
C ASN A 76 -2.52 22.20 8.96
N GLN A 77 -2.27 22.38 10.25
CA GLN A 77 -2.75 21.52 11.32
C GLN A 77 -3.75 22.30 12.18
N GLY A 78 -4.70 21.59 12.76
CA GLY A 78 -5.69 22.23 13.61
C GLY A 78 -6.43 21.23 14.50
N LEU A 79 -7.36 21.78 15.25
CA LEU A 79 -8.28 21.03 16.09
C LEU A 79 -9.69 21.27 15.57
N LEU A 80 -10.39 20.21 15.19
CA LEU A 80 -11.77 20.26 14.76
C LEU A 80 -12.71 19.97 15.94
N LEU A 81 -13.62 20.87 16.21
CA LEU A 81 -14.77 20.64 17.08
C LEU A 81 -15.95 20.24 16.18
N ALA A 82 -16.19 18.95 16.06
CA ALA A 82 -17.27 18.41 15.25
C ALA A 82 -18.62 18.44 15.97
N ALA A 83 -18.61 18.19 17.29
CA ALA A 83 -19.77 18.27 18.17
C ALA A 83 -19.34 18.72 19.59
N PRO A 84 -20.27 19.15 20.46
CA PRO A 84 -19.94 19.55 21.82
C PRO A 84 -19.15 18.45 22.57
N GLY A 85 -17.92 18.76 22.98
CA GLY A 85 -17.03 17.85 23.66
C GLY A 85 -16.19 16.94 22.76
N GLN A 86 -16.40 16.92 21.44
CA GLN A 86 -15.62 16.13 20.48
C GLN A 86 -14.60 17.00 19.76
N VAL A 87 -13.38 17.05 20.30
CA VAL A 87 -12.25 17.75 19.68
C VAL A 87 -11.27 16.72 19.12
N ARG A 88 -10.97 16.82 17.83
CA ARG A 88 -10.04 15.93 17.13
C ARG A 88 -8.90 16.73 16.48
N PRO A 89 -7.65 16.25 16.57
CA PRO A 89 -6.56 16.82 15.78
C PRO A 89 -6.78 16.48 14.30
N VAL A 90 -6.62 17.48 13.44
CA VAL A 90 -6.84 17.32 12.00
C VAL A 90 -5.74 17.98 11.18
N ARG A 91 -5.51 17.43 10.00
CA ARG A 91 -4.75 18.07 8.92
C ARG A 91 -5.71 18.81 8.02
N VAL A 92 -5.49 20.08 7.87
CA VAL A 92 -6.35 20.98 7.09
C VAL A 92 -5.74 21.17 5.72
N TRP A 93 -6.54 20.94 4.69
CA TRP A 93 -6.17 21.11 3.30
C TRP A 93 -7.03 22.20 2.68
N GLY A 94 -6.42 23.35 2.42
CA GLY A 94 -7.02 24.39 1.57
C GLY A 94 -6.84 23.99 0.11
N ILE A 95 -7.93 23.77 -0.62
CA ILE A 95 -7.89 23.32 -2.01
C ILE A 95 -8.80 24.16 -2.90
N GLN A 96 -8.43 24.29 -4.16
CA GLN A 96 -9.29 24.78 -5.22
C GLN A 96 -9.97 23.59 -5.88
N LEU A 97 -11.28 23.43 -5.64
CA LEU A 97 -12.00 22.20 -5.94
C LEU A 97 -11.94 21.78 -7.42
N PRO A 98 -12.15 22.69 -8.43
CA PRO A 98 -12.07 22.30 -9.84
C PRO A 98 -10.70 21.77 -10.24
N GLN A 99 -9.63 22.46 -9.86
CA GLN A 99 -8.25 22.06 -10.14
C GLN A 99 -7.90 20.76 -9.41
N ARG A 100 -8.32 20.64 -8.17
CA ARG A 100 -8.10 19.44 -7.36
C ARG A 100 -8.75 18.20 -7.97
N LEU A 101 -9.96 18.32 -8.50
CA LEU A 101 -10.65 17.21 -9.18
C LEU A 101 -9.99 16.80 -10.50
N ALA A 102 -9.31 17.74 -11.17
CA ALA A 102 -8.53 17.43 -12.37
C ALA A 102 -7.24 16.63 -12.04
N VAL A 103 -6.62 16.88 -10.89
CA VAL A 103 -5.40 16.19 -10.45
C VAL A 103 -5.71 14.84 -9.79
N SER A 104 -6.79 14.74 -9.01
CA SER A 104 -7.09 13.56 -8.21
C SER A 104 -8.58 13.24 -8.21
N PRO A 105 -8.98 11.94 -8.23
CA PRO A 105 -10.37 11.53 -8.21
C PRO A 105 -11.00 11.67 -6.81
N LEU A 106 -10.89 12.85 -6.21
CA LEU A 106 -11.44 13.14 -4.88
C LEU A 106 -12.93 12.81 -4.80
N GLN A 107 -13.67 13.03 -5.91
CA GLN A 107 -15.10 12.76 -6.01
C GLN A 107 -15.47 11.30 -5.70
N ASP A 108 -14.64 10.35 -6.11
CA ASP A 108 -14.89 8.92 -5.87
C ASP A 108 -14.90 8.57 -4.37
N SER A 109 -14.25 9.40 -3.56
CA SER A 109 -14.10 9.22 -2.12
C SER A 109 -15.19 9.93 -1.30
N LEU A 110 -16.08 10.69 -1.92
CA LEU A 110 -17.19 11.40 -1.25
C LEU A 110 -18.39 10.48 -1.06
N LEU A 111 -19.11 10.61 0.05
CA LEU A 111 -20.28 9.78 0.34
C LEU A 111 -21.55 10.27 -0.37
N ILE A 112 -21.81 11.59 -0.37
CA ILE A 112 -23.07 12.17 -0.85
C ILE A 112 -22.93 12.68 -2.28
N GLN A 113 -21.79 13.29 -2.62
CA GLN A 113 -21.55 13.88 -3.93
C GLN A 113 -20.87 12.92 -4.91
N LYS A 114 -20.65 11.67 -4.51
CA LYS A 114 -20.14 10.62 -5.38
C LYS A 114 -21.05 10.43 -6.59
N GLY A 115 -20.47 10.52 -7.80
CA GLY A 115 -21.21 10.33 -9.04
C GLY A 115 -22.13 11.49 -9.46
N LYS A 116 -22.14 12.61 -8.75
CA LYS A 116 -22.85 13.83 -9.19
C LYS A 116 -22.05 14.54 -10.27
N ASN A 117 -22.74 15.24 -11.18
CA ASN A 117 -22.08 15.98 -12.26
C ASN A 117 -21.20 17.13 -11.78
N THR A 118 -21.50 17.69 -10.60
CA THR A 118 -20.77 18.81 -10.00
C THR A 118 -20.54 18.55 -8.52
N VAL A 119 -19.27 18.63 -8.11
CA VAL A 119 -18.86 18.61 -6.70
C VAL A 119 -18.66 20.05 -6.25
N SER A 120 -19.20 20.41 -5.11
CA SER A 120 -19.14 21.77 -4.58
C SER A 120 -18.96 21.79 -3.07
N PHE A 121 -18.25 22.80 -2.61
CA PHE A 121 -18.23 23.15 -1.18
C PHE A 121 -19.48 23.91 -0.74
N ASP A 122 -20.33 24.37 -1.67
CA ASP A 122 -21.49 25.20 -1.34
C ASP A 122 -22.49 24.42 -0.47
N PRO A 123 -22.79 24.89 0.75
CA PRO A 123 -23.79 24.27 1.61
C PRO A 123 -25.18 24.71 1.12
N GLN A 124 -25.73 23.96 0.15
CA GLN A 124 -27.06 24.19 -0.43
C GLN A 124 -28.07 24.55 0.67
N ASN A 125 -28.55 25.80 0.70
CA ASN A 125 -29.55 26.41 1.62
C ASN A 125 -29.07 26.95 2.99
N LEU A 126 -27.79 26.82 3.40
CA LEU A 126 -27.34 27.24 4.74
C LEU A 126 -26.49 28.52 4.73
N GLY A 127 -26.01 28.94 3.56
CA GLY A 127 -25.08 30.07 3.42
C GLY A 127 -23.77 29.88 4.21
N GLY A 128 -22.69 30.42 3.73
CA GLY A 128 -21.40 30.37 4.41
C GLY A 128 -20.43 29.40 3.75
N LEU A 129 -19.33 29.13 4.43
CA LEU A 129 -18.26 28.30 3.95
C LEU A 129 -18.59 26.80 4.15
N GLY A 130 -18.42 26.00 3.11
CA GLY A 130 -18.53 24.54 3.21
C GLY A 130 -17.16 23.85 3.25
N GLY A 131 -17.15 22.58 3.66
CA GLY A 131 -15.96 21.77 3.70
C GLY A 131 -16.26 20.28 3.74
N PHE A 132 -15.28 19.45 3.39
CA PHE A 132 -15.36 17.98 3.48
C PHE A 132 -14.56 17.51 4.67
N VAL A 133 -15.07 16.50 5.35
CA VAL A 133 -14.45 15.96 6.57
C VAL A 133 -14.23 14.45 6.40
N GLY A 134 -13.07 13.97 6.77
CA GLY A 134 -12.79 12.54 6.79
C GLY A 134 -13.72 11.79 7.76
N ILE A 135 -14.15 10.60 7.37
CA ILE A 135 -15.13 9.82 8.14
C ILE A 135 -14.63 9.50 9.55
N GLY A 136 -13.34 9.18 9.70
CA GLY A 136 -12.72 8.86 10.99
C GLY A 136 -12.51 10.07 11.91
N VAL A 137 -12.54 11.29 11.36
CA VAL A 137 -12.55 12.53 12.18
C VAL A 137 -13.86 12.65 12.96
N LEU A 138 -14.97 12.18 12.38
CA LEU A 138 -16.32 12.33 12.93
C LEU A 138 -16.68 11.23 13.93
N THR A 139 -16.37 9.99 13.60
CA THR A 139 -16.70 8.81 14.40
C THR A 139 -15.56 7.80 14.38
N GLU A 140 -15.46 7.00 15.43
CA GLU A 140 -14.59 5.82 15.43
C GLU A 140 -15.31 4.64 14.79
N PRO A 141 -14.58 3.74 14.09
CA PRO A 141 -15.19 2.52 13.58
C PRO A 141 -15.59 1.60 14.76
N ASP A 142 -16.56 0.74 14.53
CA ASP A 142 -16.96 -0.28 15.52
C ASP A 142 -15.77 -1.20 15.85
N GLU A 143 -15.50 -1.41 17.15
CA GLU A 143 -14.32 -2.18 17.61
C GLU A 143 -14.28 -3.63 17.10
N LYS A 144 -15.45 -4.23 16.78
CA LYS A 144 -15.56 -5.62 16.36
C LYS A 144 -15.57 -5.78 14.85
N THR A 145 -16.23 -4.86 14.13
CA THR A 145 -16.39 -4.95 12.68
C THR A 145 -15.42 -4.05 11.91
N ASP A 146 -14.83 -3.05 12.59
CA ASP A 146 -13.98 -2.00 11.99
C ASP A 146 -14.71 -1.26 10.85
N GLU A 147 -16.03 -1.22 10.92
CA GLU A 147 -16.88 -0.53 9.95
C GLU A 147 -17.45 0.74 10.56
N TYR A 148 -17.54 1.79 9.74
CA TYR A 148 -18.17 3.04 10.14
C TYR A 148 -19.69 2.95 9.99
N ASN A 149 -20.40 3.48 10.96
CA ASN A 149 -21.86 3.59 10.88
C ASN A 149 -22.26 4.76 9.98
N ILE A 150 -22.49 4.48 8.69
CA ILE A 150 -22.83 5.50 7.68
C ILE A 150 -24.06 6.32 8.08
N ALA A 151 -25.07 5.71 8.73
CA ALA A 151 -26.28 6.43 9.15
C ALA A 151 -25.99 7.44 10.28
N GLU A 152 -25.05 7.14 11.16
CA GLU A 152 -24.61 8.06 12.22
C GLU A 152 -23.76 9.18 11.64
N VAL A 153 -22.80 8.83 10.80
CA VAL A 153 -21.88 9.79 10.17
C VAL A 153 -22.64 10.78 9.28
N SER A 154 -23.65 10.31 8.54
CA SER A 154 -24.46 11.18 7.67
C SER A 154 -25.22 12.31 8.41
N ARG A 155 -25.41 12.19 9.73
CA ARG A 155 -26.05 13.24 10.56
C ARG A 155 -25.18 14.49 10.69
N TYR A 156 -23.87 14.38 10.48
CA TYR A 156 -22.96 15.51 10.53
C TYR A 156 -23.02 16.39 9.29
N VAL A 157 -23.58 15.89 8.19
CA VAL A 157 -23.76 16.69 6.96
C VAL A 157 -24.80 17.78 7.20
N GLY A 158 -24.46 19.01 6.82
CA GLY A 158 -25.25 20.21 7.11
C GLY A 158 -24.98 20.81 8.49
N GLN A 159 -24.21 20.16 9.36
CA GLN A 159 -23.85 20.74 10.66
C GLN A 159 -22.69 21.72 10.54
N ARG A 160 -22.76 22.78 11.36
CA ARG A 160 -21.70 23.78 11.47
C ARG A 160 -20.59 23.27 12.40
N MET A 161 -19.37 23.29 11.91
CA MET A 161 -18.17 22.85 12.64
C MET A 161 -17.23 24.01 12.88
N THR A 162 -16.39 23.87 13.91
CA THR A 162 -15.41 24.89 14.28
C THR A 162 -14.00 24.29 14.18
N LEU A 163 -13.22 24.83 13.27
CA LEU A 163 -11.81 24.49 13.11
C LEU A 163 -10.96 25.55 13.80
N THR A 164 -10.16 25.16 14.77
CA THR A 164 -9.14 25.99 15.40
C THR A 164 -7.78 25.62 14.83
N THR A 165 -7.13 26.58 14.22
CA THR A 165 -5.79 26.45 13.63
C THR A 165 -4.92 27.62 14.04
N GLY A 166 -3.74 27.80 13.45
CA GLY A 166 -2.89 28.95 13.71
C GLY A 166 -1.80 29.12 12.67
N SER A 167 -1.30 30.33 12.59
CA SER A 167 -0.12 30.67 11.80
C SER A 167 1.04 31.04 12.70
N ILE A 168 2.23 30.70 12.27
CA ILE A 168 3.49 31.15 12.86
C ILE A 168 3.87 32.43 12.16
N GLN A 169 3.84 33.56 12.85
CA GLN A 169 4.36 34.82 12.32
C GLN A 169 5.74 35.11 12.94
N PRO A 170 6.74 35.44 12.15
CA PRO A 170 7.99 35.98 12.69
C PRO A 170 7.64 37.28 13.41
N SER A 171 8.06 37.42 14.65
CA SER A 171 7.92 38.73 15.36
C SER A 171 8.86 39.74 14.72
N ASP A 172 8.39 40.98 14.56
CA ASP A 172 9.18 42.11 14.09
C ASP A 172 10.56 42.14 14.77
N GLU A 173 11.61 42.35 13.98
CA GLU A 173 13.02 42.32 14.37
C GLU A 173 13.41 43.36 15.43
N ALA A 174 12.48 44.15 15.97
CA ALA A 174 12.76 45.28 16.87
C ALA A 174 13.11 44.90 18.33
N ALA A 175 13.04 43.63 18.71
CA ALA A 175 13.21 43.24 20.16
C ALA A 175 14.23 42.12 20.42
N GLY A 176 15.18 41.86 19.56
CA GLY A 176 16.37 41.03 19.93
C GLY A 176 16.08 39.59 20.44
N SER A 177 14.86 39.15 20.53
CA SER A 177 14.46 37.79 20.90
C SER A 177 13.56 37.22 19.79
N GLN A 178 13.96 36.08 19.24
CA GLN A 178 13.15 35.28 18.32
C GLN A 178 11.91 34.72 19.06
N ASN A 179 10.96 35.59 19.39
CA ASN A 179 9.67 35.19 19.93
C ASN A 179 8.76 34.78 18.77
N ILE A 180 8.71 33.51 18.49
CA ILE A 180 7.72 32.92 17.59
C ILE A 180 6.35 33.11 18.25
N ARG A 181 5.49 33.96 17.65
CA ARG A 181 4.12 34.15 18.11
C ARG A 181 3.20 33.24 17.32
N PHE A 182 2.63 32.26 18.00
CA PHE A 182 1.54 31.45 17.46
C PHE A 182 0.22 32.26 17.60
N GLN A 183 -0.38 32.60 16.46
CA GLN A 183 -1.69 33.25 16.44
C GLN A 183 -2.77 32.20 16.20
N ARG A 184 -3.62 32.04 17.23
CA ARG A 184 -4.82 31.20 17.10
C ARG A 184 -5.80 31.83 16.12
N ARG A 185 -6.25 31.03 15.15
CA ARG A 185 -7.25 31.37 14.15
C ARG A 185 -8.42 30.37 14.22
N VAL A 186 -9.64 30.86 13.98
CA VAL A 186 -10.84 30.02 14.07
C VAL A 186 -11.61 30.16 12.77
N LEU A 187 -11.88 29.03 12.14
CA LEU A 187 -12.71 28.93 10.93
C LEU A 187 -14.01 28.21 11.26
N HIS A 188 -15.13 28.81 10.91
CA HIS A 188 -16.43 28.15 10.96
C HIS A 188 -16.83 27.71 9.56
N PHE A 189 -17.15 26.45 9.41
CA PHE A 189 -17.61 25.91 8.12
C PHE A 189 -18.73 24.88 8.34
N THR A 190 -19.49 24.62 7.31
CA THR A 190 -20.55 23.61 7.29
C THR A 190 -20.01 22.34 6.64
N CYS A 191 -20.18 21.18 7.25
CA CYS A 191 -19.84 19.91 6.63
C CYS A 191 -20.78 19.66 5.45
N THR A 192 -20.27 19.73 4.23
CA THR A 192 -21.07 19.53 2.99
C THR A 192 -20.98 18.11 2.47
N ASP A 193 -19.93 17.38 2.80
CA ASP A 193 -19.76 15.96 2.49
C ASP A 193 -18.75 15.31 3.42
N ILE A 194 -18.73 13.98 3.40
CA ILE A 194 -17.84 13.15 4.19
C ILE A 194 -16.97 12.34 3.24
N MET A 195 -15.67 12.35 3.50
CA MET A 195 -14.70 11.64 2.68
C MET A 195 -14.39 10.27 3.28
N GLN A 196 -14.47 9.25 2.44
CA GLN A 196 -14.03 7.87 2.73
C GLN A 196 -13.18 7.35 1.58
N THR A 197 -11.88 7.41 1.73
CA THR A 197 -10.91 6.95 0.71
C THR A 197 -10.60 5.47 0.82
N GLY A 198 -10.88 4.86 1.98
CA GLY A 198 -10.44 3.52 2.32
C GLY A 198 -8.98 3.45 2.81
N VAL A 199 -8.30 4.59 2.92
CA VAL A 199 -6.97 4.74 3.53
C VAL A 199 -7.13 5.42 4.88
N TRP A 200 -6.86 4.68 5.94
CA TRP A 200 -7.14 5.11 7.31
C TRP A 200 -6.51 6.47 7.67
N ASP A 201 -5.24 6.69 7.33
CA ASP A 201 -4.53 7.95 7.61
C ASP A 201 -5.16 9.18 6.91
N LEU A 202 -5.76 8.97 5.72
CA LEU A 202 -6.47 10.04 5.02
C LEU A 202 -7.86 10.27 5.60
N ASP A 203 -8.53 9.20 6.00
CA ASP A 203 -9.92 9.24 6.47
C ASP A 203 -10.04 9.74 7.91
N GLU A 204 -9.00 9.51 8.76
CA GLU A 204 -9.04 9.85 10.19
C GLU A 204 -8.62 11.28 10.50
N GLN A 205 -7.81 11.91 9.64
CA GLN A 205 -7.18 13.18 10.02
C GLN A 205 -7.45 14.34 9.06
N ASN A 206 -8.02 14.11 7.88
CA ASN A 206 -8.08 15.17 6.88
C ASN A 206 -9.42 15.94 6.87
N VAL A 207 -9.29 17.24 6.73
CA VAL A 207 -10.40 18.19 6.50
C VAL A 207 -10.04 19.05 5.30
N PHE A 208 -10.96 19.15 4.35
CA PHE A 208 -10.80 19.95 3.13
C PHE A 208 -11.70 21.18 3.17
N VAL A 209 -11.11 22.34 2.95
CA VAL A 209 -11.81 23.64 2.90
C VAL A 209 -11.34 24.41 1.68
N PRO A 210 -12.08 25.43 1.20
CA PRO A 210 -11.60 26.29 0.12
C PRO A 210 -10.27 26.95 0.47
N LEU A 211 -9.33 26.93 -0.49
CA LEU A 211 -7.97 27.47 -0.34
C LEU A 211 -8.00 28.94 0.00
N GLU A 212 -8.85 29.71 -0.68
CA GLU A 212 -8.98 31.16 -0.51
C GLU A 212 -9.39 31.51 0.93
N ALA A 213 -10.32 30.73 1.50
CA ALA A 213 -10.79 30.95 2.86
C ALA A 213 -9.71 30.62 3.91
N LEU A 214 -8.97 29.53 3.70
CA LEU A 214 -7.89 29.13 4.59
C LEU A 214 -6.71 30.11 4.49
N SER A 215 -6.33 30.52 3.29
CA SER A 215 -5.27 31.49 3.03
C SER A 215 -5.58 32.86 3.68
N ALA A 216 -6.77 33.39 3.46
CA ALA A 216 -7.20 34.66 4.07
C ALA A 216 -7.25 34.59 5.61
N LEU A 217 -7.56 33.41 6.17
CA LEU A 217 -7.55 33.21 7.62
C LEU A 217 -6.15 33.21 8.21
N LEU A 218 -5.23 32.47 7.56
CA LEU A 218 -3.86 32.27 8.08
C LEU A 218 -2.95 33.44 7.76
N TYR A 219 -3.13 34.08 6.59
CA TYR A 219 -2.27 35.13 6.06
C TYR A 219 -3.09 36.35 5.61
N PRO A 220 -3.79 37.04 6.53
CA PRO A 220 -4.68 38.15 6.19
C PRO A 220 -3.94 39.38 5.63
N ASP A 221 -2.63 39.45 5.86
CA ASP A 221 -1.78 40.55 5.38
C ASP A 221 -1.38 40.42 3.92
N LEU A 222 -1.61 39.24 3.32
CA LEU A 222 -1.31 38.99 1.91
C LEU A 222 -2.54 39.30 1.04
N PRO A 223 -2.36 40.05 -0.06
CA PRO A 223 -3.46 40.47 -0.93
C PRO A 223 -4.03 39.31 -1.77
N GLU A 224 -3.21 38.31 -2.05
CA GLU A 224 -3.56 37.17 -2.89
C GLU A 224 -3.47 35.87 -2.11
N PRO A 225 -4.28 34.84 -2.48
CA PRO A 225 -4.16 33.52 -1.89
C PRO A 225 -2.79 32.92 -2.11
N VAL A 226 -2.31 32.13 -1.14
CA VAL A 226 -1.01 31.49 -1.18
C VAL A 226 -1.15 29.98 -1.04
N ALA A 227 -0.13 29.25 -1.52
CA ALA A 227 -0.03 27.81 -1.41
C ALA A 227 1.33 27.42 -0.82
N ASP A 228 1.45 26.23 -0.27
CA ASP A 228 2.72 25.64 0.13
C ASP A 228 3.06 24.42 -0.73
N ILE A 229 2.06 23.86 -1.43
CA ILE A 229 2.22 22.68 -2.29
C ILE A 229 1.53 22.90 -3.62
N ILE A 230 2.18 22.46 -4.69
CA ILE A 230 1.56 22.29 -6.01
C ILE A 230 1.57 20.79 -6.33
N GLN A 231 0.40 20.25 -6.61
CA GLN A 231 0.21 18.85 -7.01
C GLN A 231 -0.04 18.81 -8.51
N ILE A 232 0.67 17.92 -9.19
CA ILE A 232 0.71 17.89 -10.65
C ILE A 232 0.34 16.49 -11.13
N ARG A 233 -0.56 16.44 -12.11
CA ARG A 233 -0.91 15.24 -12.86
C ARG A 233 -0.26 15.30 -14.22
N LEU A 234 0.46 14.25 -14.59
CA LEU A 234 1.07 14.12 -15.92
C LEU A 234 0.06 13.59 -16.93
N GLU A 235 0.33 13.83 -18.21
CA GLU A 235 -0.41 13.19 -19.31
C GLU A 235 -0.12 11.68 -19.35
N ASP A 236 -1.12 10.93 -19.79
CA ASP A 236 -1.05 9.47 -19.83
C ASP A 236 0.08 9.02 -20.77
N GLY A 237 1.01 8.22 -20.25
CA GLY A 237 2.16 7.70 -20.99
C GLY A 237 3.45 8.50 -20.85
N VAL A 238 3.44 9.63 -20.17
CA VAL A 238 4.68 10.37 -19.84
C VAL A 238 5.42 9.68 -18.69
N PRO A 239 6.71 9.30 -18.86
CA PRO A 239 7.48 8.74 -17.76
C PRO A 239 7.68 9.76 -16.63
N ASP A 240 7.58 9.31 -15.37
CA ASP A 240 7.72 10.17 -14.19
C ASP A 240 9.01 11.00 -14.20
N GLU A 241 10.14 10.42 -14.65
CA GLU A 241 11.43 11.10 -14.71
C GLU A 241 11.45 12.25 -15.73
N VAL A 242 10.79 12.07 -16.87
CA VAL A 242 10.67 13.09 -17.90
C VAL A 242 9.78 14.23 -17.40
N GLY A 243 8.63 13.88 -16.81
CA GLY A 243 7.74 14.85 -16.20
C GLY A 243 8.43 15.66 -15.10
N LEU A 244 9.19 14.98 -14.24
CA LEU A 244 9.96 15.62 -13.17
C LEU A 244 10.95 16.65 -13.69
N ALA A 245 11.74 16.31 -14.72
CA ALA A 245 12.70 17.23 -15.31
C ALA A 245 12.04 18.47 -15.93
N ILE A 246 10.88 18.29 -16.58
CA ILE A 246 10.09 19.41 -17.14
C ILE A 246 9.58 20.32 -16.04
N VAL A 247 8.99 19.75 -14.99
CA VAL A 247 8.47 20.53 -13.84
C VAL A 247 9.58 21.27 -13.12
N GLN A 248 10.75 20.65 -12.93
CA GLN A 248 11.93 21.31 -12.35
C GLN A 248 12.39 22.51 -13.19
N GLY A 249 12.47 22.35 -14.50
CA GLY A 249 12.84 23.45 -15.40
C GLY A 249 11.84 24.61 -15.38
N ILE A 250 10.53 24.32 -15.32
CA ILE A 250 9.50 25.36 -15.20
C ILE A 250 9.60 26.06 -13.85
N TRP A 251 9.79 25.30 -12.77
CA TRP A 251 9.97 25.86 -11.42
C TRP A 251 11.20 26.79 -11.34
N GLU A 252 12.36 26.37 -11.84
CA GLU A 252 13.57 27.17 -11.82
C GLU A 252 13.38 28.51 -12.56
N ASN A 253 12.72 28.48 -13.71
CA ASN A 253 12.42 29.67 -14.48
C ASN A 253 11.40 30.60 -13.79
N PHE A 254 10.41 30.02 -13.12
CA PHE A 254 9.38 30.78 -12.42
C PHE A 254 9.89 31.33 -11.09
N ALA A 255 10.47 30.46 -10.27
CA ALA A 255 10.79 30.75 -8.88
C ALA A 255 12.16 31.41 -8.69
N GLY A 256 13.11 31.14 -9.57
CA GLY A 256 14.49 31.68 -9.47
C GLY A 256 14.56 33.20 -9.33
N PRO A 257 13.82 33.97 -10.14
CA PRO A 257 13.76 35.45 -10.00
C PRO A 257 12.94 35.94 -8.80
N ARG A 258 12.01 35.12 -8.27
CA ARG A 258 11.01 35.54 -7.29
C ARG A 258 11.34 35.16 -5.87
N PHE A 259 11.88 33.95 -5.68
CA PHE A 259 12.08 33.38 -4.35
C PHE A 259 13.54 33.04 -4.09
N LEU A 260 14.15 33.64 -3.06
CA LEU A 260 15.53 33.30 -2.63
C LEU A 260 15.67 31.83 -2.22
N TRP A 261 14.58 31.21 -1.78
CA TRP A 261 14.51 29.84 -1.33
C TRP A 261 14.14 28.84 -2.45
N ALA A 262 14.00 29.29 -3.70
CA ALA A 262 13.57 28.44 -4.83
C ALA A 262 14.34 27.12 -4.95
N HIS A 263 15.65 27.16 -4.66
CA HIS A 263 16.54 25.98 -4.69
C HIS A 263 16.36 25.00 -3.54
N LEU A 264 15.60 25.38 -2.50
CA LEU A 264 15.28 24.52 -1.34
C LEU A 264 13.92 23.82 -1.48
N ALA A 265 13.14 24.17 -2.52
CA ALA A 265 11.87 23.50 -2.78
C ALA A 265 12.10 22.01 -3.10
N SER A 266 11.28 21.16 -2.53
CA SER A 266 11.28 19.74 -2.86
C SER A 266 10.37 19.50 -4.05
N ILE A 267 10.92 18.91 -5.11
CA ILE A 267 10.14 18.49 -6.29
C ILE A 267 10.39 17.01 -6.48
N GLU A 268 9.41 16.21 -6.12
CA GLU A 268 9.55 14.76 -6.10
C GLU A 268 8.34 14.08 -6.73
N THR A 269 8.54 12.89 -7.27
CA THR A 269 7.43 12.05 -7.70
C THR A 269 6.71 11.49 -6.47
N SER A 270 5.41 11.31 -6.56
CA SER A 270 4.61 10.73 -5.48
C SER A 270 5.11 9.35 -5.05
N ARG A 271 5.69 8.58 -5.98
CA ARG A 271 6.34 7.30 -5.69
C ARG A 271 7.62 7.48 -4.86
N HIS A 272 8.41 8.51 -5.14
CA HIS A 272 9.65 8.78 -4.40
C HIS A 272 9.40 9.22 -2.97
N LEU A 273 8.35 10.02 -2.74
CA LEU A 273 7.92 10.43 -1.40
C LEU A 273 7.66 9.24 -0.46
N GLN A 274 7.20 8.12 -0.99
CA GLN A 274 6.97 6.91 -0.20
C GLN A 274 8.08 5.85 -0.32
N ALA A 275 9.14 6.12 -1.08
CA ALA A 275 10.21 5.16 -1.32
C ALA A 275 10.82 4.62 -0.01
N ARG A 276 10.95 5.46 1.01
CA ARG A 276 11.46 5.04 2.34
C ARG A 276 10.53 4.05 3.00
N LEU A 277 9.23 4.32 3.03
CA LEU A 277 8.21 3.44 3.61
C LEU A 277 8.13 2.10 2.86
N ILE A 278 8.13 2.16 1.54
CA ILE A 278 8.14 0.97 0.67
C ILE A 278 9.42 0.15 0.89
N ALA A 279 10.58 0.79 1.05
CA ALA A 279 11.83 0.10 1.34
C ALA A 279 11.79 -0.67 2.67
N GLU A 280 11.16 -0.10 3.72
CA GLU A 280 10.97 -0.80 4.99
C GLU A 280 10.04 -2.01 4.85
N TYR A 281 8.94 -1.89 4.10
CA TYR A 281 8.06 -3.04 3.82
C TYR A 281 8.76 -4.12 3.01
N ARG A 282 9.59 -3.76 2.01
CA ARG A 282 10.40 -4.71 1.26
C ARG A 282 11.40 -5.46 2.15
N LYS A 283 12.01 -4.79 3.13
CA LYS A 283 12.87 -5.47 4.11
C LYS A 283 12.08 -6.45 4.97
N GLN A 284 10.92 -6.06 5.49
CA GLN A 284 10.05 -6.95 6.26
C GLN A 284 9.62 -8.18 5.45
N MET A 285 9.23 -7.97 4.18
CA MET A 285 8.95 -9.05 3.24
C MET A 285 10.15 -9.99 3.10
N GLY A 286 11.36 -9.45 2.92
CA GLY A 286 12.59 -10.25 2.80
C GLY A 286 12.84 -11.12 4.03
N VAL A 287 12.65 -10.57 5.23
CA VAL A 287 12.80 -11.33 6.50
C VAL A 287 11.76 -12.45 6.60
N LEU A 288 10.50 -12.18 6.28
CA LEU A 288 9.45 -13.20 6.32
C LEU A 288 9.67 -14.30 5.27
N LEU A 289 10.07 -13.94 4.05
CA LEU A 289 10.40 -14.91 3.02
C LEU A 289 11.61 -15.76 3.44
N LEU A 290 12.59 -15.21 4.17
CA LEU A 290 13.69 -15.97 4.74
C LEU A 290 13.20 -16.97 5.79
N VAL A 291 12.33 -16.53 6.72
CA VAL A 291 11.75 -17.42 7.74
C VAL A 291 10.97 -18.57 7.10
N PHE A 292 10.09 -18.24 6.13
CA PHE A 292 9.34 -19.28 5.42
C PHE A 292 10.24 -20.14 4.52
N GLY A 293 11.33 -19.59 3.99
CA GLY A 293 12.36 -20.35 3.30
C GLY A 293 13.02 -21.39 4.22
N LEU A 294 13.30 -21.04 5.47
CA LEU A 294 13.80 -22.01 6.47
C LEU A 294 12.77 -23.10 6.80
N VAL A 295 11.48 -22.74 6.89
CA VAL A 295 10.40 -23.73 7.04
C VAL A 295 10.35 -24.64 5.82
N SER A 296 10.49 -24.11 4.61
CA SER A 296 10.55 -24.87 3.37
C SER A 296 11.74 -25.83 3.33
N LEU A 297 12.88 -25.44 3.92
CA LEU A 297 14.05 -26.34 4.06
C LEU A 297 13.72 -27.56 4.92
N SER A 298 12.88 -27.41 5.96
CA SER A 298 12.41 -28.54 6.77
C SER A 298 11.60 -29.54 5.94
N VAL A 299 10.85 -29.04 4.94
CA VAL A 299 10.10 -29.90 4.01
C VAL A 299 11.05 -30.70 3.11
N VAL A 300 12.18 -30.15 2.71
CA VAL A 300 13.23 -30.91 1.96
C VAL A 300 13.74 -32.08 2.80
N LEU A 301 14.02 -31.87 4.10
CA LEU A 301 14.42 -32.92 5.01
C LEU A 301 13.33 -33.99 5.17
N LEU A 302 12.06 -33.57 5.23
CA LEU A 302 10.91 -34.48 5.30
C LEU A 302 10.83 -35.34 4.03
N VAL A 303 10.96 -34.72 2.85
CA VAL A 303 11.03 -35.45 1.56
C VAL A 303 12.18 -36.45 1.58
N PHE A 304 13.38 -36.03 2.00
CA PHE A 304 14.52 -36.91 2.14
C PHE A 304 14.22 -38.10 3.06
N CYS A 305 13.62 -37.91 4.22
CA CYS A 305 13.27 -38.98 5.15
C CYS A 305 12.26 -39.95 4.54
N ILE A 306 11.23 -39.43 3.84
CA ILE A 306 10.18 -40.25 3.19
C ILE A 306 10.80 -41.11 2.08
N PHE A 307 11.64 -40.53 1.22
CA PHE A 307 12.30 -41.26 0.15
C PHE A 307 13.30 -42.29 0.71
N SER A 308 14.04 -41.96 1.80
CA SER A 308 14.94 -42.92 2.48
C SER A 308 14.17 -44.11 3.02
N LEU A 309 13.01 -43.87 3.65
CA LEU A 309 12.16 -44.94 4.15
C LEU A 309 11.59 -45.79 3.01
N LEU A 310 11.17 -45.11 1.89
CA LEU A 310 10.68 -45.79 0.71
C LEU A 310 11.75 -46.74 0.08
N VAL A 311 13.01 -46.28 0.02
CA VAL A 311 14.12 -47.12 -0.43
C VAL A 311 14.29 -48.34 0.49
N ILE A 312 14.26 -48.16 1.82
CA ILE A 312 14.41 -49.25 2.78
C ILE A 312 13.26 -50.28 2.64
N THR A 313 12.01 -49.78 2.56
CA THR A 313 10.84 -50.67 2.44
C THR A 313 10.77 -51.40 1.10
N LYS A 314 11.36 -50.84 0.05
CA LYS A 314 11.34 -51.38 -1.33
C LYS A 314 12.65 -52.05 -1.75
N GLN A 315 13.56 -52.33 -0.80
CA GLN A 315 14.87 -52.92 -1.10
C GLN A 315 14.78 -54.24 -1.88
N LYS A 316 13.80 -55.12 -1.54
CA LYS A 316 13.60 -56.38 -2.26
C LYS A 316 13.16 -56.17 -3.70
N ASP A 317 12.22 -55.27 -3.94
CA ASP A 317 11.73 -54.93 -5.28
C ASP A 317 12.88 -54.36 -6.14
N ILE A 318 13.74 -53.50 -5.56
CA ILE A 318 14.89 -52.92 -6.20
C ILE A 318 15.92 -54.01 -6.55
N ALA A 319 16.15 -54.96 -5.64
CA ALA A 319 17.08 -56.06 -5.88
C ALA A 319 16.60 -56.98 -7.02
N ILE A 320 15.32 -57.28 -7.10
CA ILE A 320 14.69 -58.03 -8.21
C ILE A 320 14.88 -57.30 -9.55
N LEU A 321 14.56 -55.99 -9.61
CA LEU A 321 14.74 -55.17 -10.82
C LEU A 321 16.21 -55.21 -11.31
N LYS A 322 17.17 -55.08 -10.39
CA LYS A 322 18.60 -55.14 -10.71
C LYS A 322 19.03 -56.55 -11.17
N SER A 323 18.43 -57.58 -10.61
CA SER A 323 18.68 -58.97 -11.07
C SER A 323 18.12 -59.25 -12.47
N CYS A 324 17.06 -58.51 -12.86
CA CYS A 324 16.53 -58.57 -14.22
C CYS A 324 17.31 -57.69 -15.24
N GLY A 325 18.44 -57.08 -14.81
CA GLY A 325 19.32 -56.33 -15.69
C GLY A 325 19.20 -54.80 -15.65
N ALA A 326 18.38 -54.25 -14.72
CA ALA A 326 18.30 -52.79 -14.55
C ALA A 326 19.64 -52.22 -14.03
N GLY A 327 20.15 -51.21 -14.70
CA GLY A 327 21.38 -50.51 -14.31
C GLY A 327 21.21 -49.69 -13.03
N ALA A 328 22.31 -49.35 -12.37
CA ALA A 328 22.28 -48.47 -11.20
C ALA A 328 21.72 -47.07 -11.54
N GLY A 329 22.00 -46.57 -12.77
CA GLY A 329 21.47 -45.31 -13.26
C GLY A 329 19.98 -45.34 -13.44
N ASP A 330 19.42 -46.47 -13.94
CA ASP A 330 17.95 -46.57 -14.16
C ASP A 330 17.19 -46.54 -12.84
N VAL A 331 17.72 -47.21 -11.80
CA VAL A 331 17.14 -47.17 -10.46
C VAL A 331 17.21 -45.78 -9.85
N ALA A 332 18.39 -45.11 -9.96
CA ALA A 332 18.51 -43.73 -9.49
C ALA A 332 17.54 -42.77 -10.23
N GLY A 333 17.50 -42.92 -11.58
CA GLY A 333 16.59 -42.10 -12.43
C GLY A 333 15.13 -42.24 -12.04
N LEU A 334 14.70 -43.47 -11.74
CA LEU A 334 13.33 -43.74 -11.30
C LEU A 334 12.99 -42.95 -10.01
N PHE A 335 13.86 -42.94 -8.99
CA PHE A 335 13.64 -42.19 -7.77
C PHE A 335 13.70 -40.67 -7.98
N LEU A 336 14.57 -40.19 -8.88
CA LEU A 336 14.63 -38.76 -9.23
C LEU A 336 13.37 -38.30 -9.98
N ILE A 337 12.85 -39.13 -10.89
CA ILE A 337 11.56 -38.85 -11.55
C ILE A 337 10.43 -38.80 -10.53
N PHE A 338 10.40 -39.72 -9.56
CA PHE A 338 9.41 -39.64 -8.48
C PHE A 338 9.59 -38.37 -7.64
N GLY A 339 10.82 -37.94 -7.33
CA GLY A 339 11.11 -36.68 -6.65
C GLY A 339 10.62 -35.48 -7.45
N PHE A 340 10.86 -35.47 -8.77
CA PHE A 340 10.37 -34.45 -9.68
C PHE A 340 8.84 -34.38 -9.74
N LEU A 341 8.16 -35.52 -9.93
CA LEU A 341 6.71 -35.59 -9.95
C LEU A 341 6.08 -35.17 -8.61
N ASN A 342 6.69 -35.58 -7.50
CA ASN A 342 6.27 -35.19 -6.15
C ASN A 342 6.38 -33.67 -5.96
N GLY A 343 7.52 -33.07 -6.38
CA GLY A 343 7.74 -31.64 -6.34
C GLY A 343 6.76 -30.88 -7.23
N LEU A 344 6.55 -31.35 -8.46
CA LEU A 344 5.63 -30.72 -9.41
C LEU A 344 4.18 -30.79 -8.93
N ALA A 345 3.74 -31.96 -8.47
CA ALA A 345 2.38 -32.12 -7.93
C ALA A 345 2.17 -31.30 -6.66
N GLY A 346 3.14 -31.32 -5.72
CA GLY A 346 3.07 -30.54 -4.50
C GLY A 346 3.09 -29.04 -4.75
N ALA A 347 4.02 -28.56 -5.57
CA ALA A 347 4.09 -27.12 -5.91
C ALA A 347 2.87 -26.66 -6.69
N GLY A 348 2.39 -27.45 -7.66
CA GLY A 348 1.18 -27.13 -8.42
C GLY A 348 -0.05 -26.98 -7.52
N LEU A 349 -0.27 -27.97 -6.63
CA LEU A 349 -1.35 -27.89 -5.63
C LEU A 349 -1.16 -26.73 -4.66
N GLY A 350 0.09 -26.47 -4.25
CA GLY A 350 0.41 -25.35 -3.36
C GLY A 350 0.11 -23.98 -3.99
N ILE A 351 0.46 -23.81 -5.25
CA ILE A 351 0.14 -22.57 -6.01
C ILE A 351 -1.35 -22.40 -6.17
N LEU A 352 -2.08 -23.47 -6.51
CA LEU A 352 -3.55 -23.41 -6.63
C LEU A 352 -4.20 -23.05 -5.29
N MET A 353 -3.76 -23.65 -4.20
CA MET A 353 -4.25 -23.29 -2.85
C MET A 353 -3.88 -21.86 -2.48
N GLY A 354 -2.64 -21.44 -2.71
CA GLY A 354 -2.17 -20.09 -2.42
C GLY A 354 -2.93 -19.04 -3.23
N TRP A 355 -3.13 -19.28 -4.53
CA TRP A 355 -3.95 -18.44 -5.40
C TRP A 355 -5.40 -18.34 -4.87
N PHE A 356 -6.04 -19.47 -4.59
CA PHE A 356 -7.41 -19.49 -4.11
C PHE A 356 -7.58 -18.73 -2.79
N ILE A 357 -6.66 -18.92 -1.84
CA ILE A 357 -6.68 -18.21 -0.56
C ILE A 357 -6.43 -16.71 -0.76
N THR A 358 -5.44 -16.33 -1.57
CA THR A 358 -5.11 -14.91 -1.81
C THR A 358 -6.28 -14.17 -2.45
N VAL A 359 -6.90 -14.73 -3.48
CA VAL A 359 -8.04 -14.09 -4.17
C VAL A 359 -9.25 -13.96 -3.23
N ASN A 360 -9.48 -14.94 -2.34
CA ASN A 360 -10.61 -14.98 -1.43
C ASN A 360 -10.25 -14.53 -0.01
N ILE A 361 -9.13 -13.83 0.20
CA ILE A 361 -8.63 -13.50 1.55
C ILE A 361 -9.62 -12.64 2.34
N ASN A 362 -10.28 -11.67 1.68
CA ASN A 362 -11.25 -10.79 2.32
C ASN A 362 -12.54 -11.53 2.76
N PRO A 363 -13.20 -12.36 1.91
CA PRO A 363 -14.29 -13.23 2.37
C PRO A 363 -13.90 -14.19 3.51
N ILE A 364 -12.68 -14.76 3.43
CA ILE A 364 -12.15 -15.68 4.45
C ILE A 364 -11.96 -14.93 5.77
N GLU A 365 -11.33 -13.76 5.75
CA GLU A 365 -11.13 -12.91 6.92
C GLU A 365 -12.47 -12.55 7.55
N HIS A 366 -13.45 -12.16 6.75
CA HIS A 366 -14.77 -11.79 7.22
C HIS A 366 -15.52 -12.98 7.89
N GLN A 367 -15.37 -14.21 7.39
CA GLN A 367 -15.93 -15.39 8.02
C GLN A 367 -15.23 -15.72 9.34
N ILE A 368 -13.90 -15.64 9.39
CA ILE A 368 -13.11 -15.86 10.60
C ILE A 368 -13.48 -14.81 11.66
N SER A 369 -13.58 -13.55 11.26
CA SER A 369 -13.97 -12.44 12.13
C SER A 369 -15.35 -12.67 12.75
N ARG A 370 -16.32 -13.19 11.99
CA ARG A 370 -17.66 -13.55 12.52
C ARG A 370 -17.62 -14.70 13.52
N LEU A 371 -16.79 -15.72 13.24
CA LEU A 371 -16.69 -16.91 14.11
C LEU A 371 -16.04 -16.58 15.46
N PHE A 372 -15.01 -15.76 15.46
CA PHE A 372 -14.25 -15.42 16.67
C PHE A 372 -14.68 -14.09 17.30
N GLY A 373 -15.55 -13.31 16.67
CA GLY A 373 -15.99 -11.99 17.14
C GLY A 373 -14.85 -10.95 17.20
N LEU A 374 -13.78 -11.16 16.42
CA LEU A 374 -12.59 -10.32 16.38
C LEU A 374 -12.19 -10.05 14.93
N LYS A 375 -12.11 -8.79 14.54
CA LYS A 375 -11.55 -8.42 13.23
C LYS A 375 -10.02 -8.50 13.28
N ILE A 376 -9.46 -9.35 12.40
CA ILE A 376 -8.01 -9.59 12.33
C ILE A 376 -7.33 -8.45 11.59
N TRP A 377 -7.94 -7.98 10.50
CA TRP A 377 -7.42 -6.88 9.70
C TRP A 377 -8.12 -5.58 10.08
N LYS A 378 -7.42 -4.73 10.85
CA LYS A 378 -7.92 -3.41 11.25
C LYS A 378 -7.27 -2.32 10.40
N ALA A 379 -8.07 -1.44 9.81
CA ALA A 379 -7.59 -0.34 8.97
C ALA A 379 -6.61 0.58 9.72
N GLY A 380 -6.84 0.84 11.00
CA GLY A 380 -5.96 1.63 11.86
C GLY A 380 -4.56 1.04 12.08
N VAL A 381 -4.37 -0.26 11.82
CA VAL A 381 -3.06 -0.94 11.90
C VAL A 381 -2.41 -1.09 10.54
N TYR A 382 -3.20 -1.41 9.52
CA TYR A 382 -2.71 -1.81 8.19
C TYR A 382 -2.95 -0.76 7.10
N MET A 383 -3.41 0.43 7.44
CA MET A 383 -3.70 1.57 6.56
C MET A 383 -4.88 1.40 5.60
N PHE A 384 -5.25 0.18 5.22
CA PHE A 384 -6.32 -0.09 4.24
C PHE A 384 -7.49 -0.83 4.89
N THR A 385 -8.70 -0.49 4.48
CA THR A 385 -9.93 -1.14 4.95
C THR A 385 -10.09 -2.57 4.42
N GLN A 386 -9.46 -2.89 3.30
CA GLN A 386 -9.47 -4.21 2.69
C GLN A 386 -8.04 -4.73 2.53
N ILE A 387 -7.88 -6.05 2.66
CA ILE A 387 -6.60 -6.71 2.42
C ILE A 387 -6.30 -6.68 0.92
N PRO A 388 -5.17 -6.08 0.48
CA PRO A 388 -4.77 -6.13 -0.91
C PRO A 388 -4.54 -7.58 -1.34
N ASN A 389 -5.27 -8.04 -2.35
CA ASN A 389 -5.34 -9.45 -2.74
C ASN A 389 -4.79 -9.73 -4.15
N THR A 390 -3.78 -8.97 -4.57
CA THR A 390 -3.12 -9.17 -5.87
C THR A 390 -2.16 -10.35 -5.81
N VAL A 391 -2.28 -11.28 -6.78
CA VAL A 391 -1.42 -12.46 -6.85
C VAL A 391 -0.11 -12.12 -7.56
N ASP A 392 1.01 -12.45 -6.93
CA ASP A 392 2.35 -12.29 -7.50
C ASP A 392 2.72 -13.49 -8.37
N TRP A 393 2.37 -13.45 -9.65
CA TRP A 393 2.65 -14.52 -10.61
C TRP A 393 4.15 -14.75 -10.87
N PRO A 394 5.00 -13.73 -10.96
CA PRO A 394 6.46 -13.92 -10.98
C PRO A 394 6.97 -14.71 -9.79
N ALA A 395 6.54 -14.37 -8.57
CA ALA A 395 6.91 -15.12 -7.37
C ALA A 395 6.40 -16.56 -7.42
N ALA A 396 5.18 -16.80 -7.91
CA ALA A 396 4.64 -18.15 -8.08
C ALA A 396 5.53 -19.03 -8.97
N GLY A 397 6.04 -18.48 -10.08
CA GLY A 397 6.98 -19.19 -10.97
C GLY A 397 8.29 -19.58 -10.28
N TRP A 398 8.88 -18.66 -9.52
CA TRP A 398 10.09 -18.92 -8.76
C TRP A 398 9.89 -19.92 -7.63
N ILE A 399 8.76 -19.86 -6.93
CA ILE A 399 8.39 -20.82 -5.87
C ILE A 399 8.22 -22.22 -6.45
N LEU A 400 7.54 -22.35 -7.59
CA LEU A 400 7.38 -23.63 -8.29
C LEU A 400 8.73 -24.23 -8.64
N LEU A 401 9.59 -23.46 -9.30
CA LEU A 401 10.92 -23.92 -9.70
C LEU A 401 11.75 -24.36 -8.48
N ALA A 402 11.78 -23.52 -7.45
CA ALA A 402 12.54 -23.82 -6.22
C ALA A 402 12.02 -25.07 -5.52
N ALA A 403 10.70 -25.27 -5.44
CA ALA A 403 10.10 -26.44 -4.80
C ALA A 403 10.38 -27.75 -5.56
N VAL A 404 10.33 -27.70 -6.88
CA VAL A 404 10.69 -28.86 -7.73
C VAL A 404 12.15 -29.21 -7.55
N LEU A 405 13.06 -28.23 -7.62
CA LEU A 405 14.50 -28.45 -7.40
C LEU A 405 14.78 -28.96 -6.00
N ALA A 406 14.12 -28.42 -4.98
CA ALA A 406 14.25 -28.86 -3.59
C ALA A 406 13.77 -30.31 -3.40
N SER A 407 12.66 -30.69 -4.04
CA SER A 407 12.14 -32.06 -3.98
C SER A 407 13.07 -33.06 -4.66
N VAL A 408 13.65 -32.71 -5.82
CA VAL A 408 14.66 -33.52 -6.51
C VAL A 408 15.93 -33.65 -5.67
N ALA A 409 16.41 -32.57 -5.06
CA ALA A 409 17.55 -32.54 -4.18
C ALA A 409 17.33 -33.45 -2.93
N GLY A 410 16.14 -33.38 -2.34
CA GLY A 410 15.75 -34.26 -1.22
C GLY A 410 15.72 -35.74 -1.60
N ALA A 411 15.35 -36.06 -2.85
CA ALA A 411 15.35 -37.45 -3.34
C ALA A 411 16.74 -37.96 -3.78
N LEU A 412 17.74 -37.08 -3.99
CA LEU A 412 19.02 -37.43 -4.61
C LEU A 412 19.82 -38.45 -3.78
N LEU A 413 19.99 -38.18 -2.50
CA LEU A 413 20.75 -39.10 -1.61
C LEU A 413 20.06 -40.47 -1.45
N PRO A 414 18.74 -40.56 -1.22
CA PRO A 414 18.05 -41.86 -1.25
C PRO A 414 18.15 -42.58 -2.60
N ALA A 415 18.06 -41.87 -3.71
CA ALA A 415 18.22 -42.44 -5.06
C ALA A 415 19.60 -43.04 -5.26
N MET A 416 20.66 -42.35 -4.83
CA MET A 416 22.02 -42.85 -4.87
C MET A 416 22.19 -44.13 -3.99
N ARG A 417 21.61 -44.16 -2.80
CA ARG A 417 21.61 -45.34 -1.92
C ARG A 417 20.87 -46.51 -2.58
N ALA A 418 19.72 -46.27 -3.21
CA ALA A 418 19.00 -47.29 -3.97
C ALA A 418 19.82 -47.85 -5.12
N ALA A 419 20.55 -47.01 -5.86
CA ALA A 419 21.44 -47.38 -6.94
C ALA A 419 22.64 -48.29 -6.46
N CYS A 420 23.11 -48.09 -5.25
CA CYS A 420 24.24 -48.86 -4.68
C CYS A 420 23.81 -50.19 -4.03
N ILE A 421 22.54 -50.57 -3.99
CA ILE A 421 22.06 -51.84 -3.43
C ILE A 421 22.59 -53.00 -4.25
N GLN A 422 23.24 -53.97 -3.56
CA GLN A 422 23.79 -55.21 -4.14
C GLN A 422 22.75 -56.33 -4.06
N PRO A 423 22.22 -56.87 -5.20
CA PRO A 423 21.17 -57.89 -5.21
C PRO A 423 21.56 -59.16 -4.47
N VAL A 424 22.81 -59.60 -4.64
CA VAL A 424 23.35 -60.86 -4.06
C VAL A 424 23.29 -60.90 -2.53
N ARG A 425 23.50 -59.74 -1.86
CA ARG A 425 23.43 -59.67 -0.40
C ARG A 425 22.03 -59.77 0.17
N LEU A 426 21.04 -59.20 -0.53
CA LEU A 426 19.66 -59.16 -0.08
C LEU A 426 18.87 -60.42 -0.37
N LEU A 427 19.19 -61.11 -1.48
CA LEU A 427 18.50 -62.35 -1.87
C LEU A 427 19.13 -63.62 -1.19
N ARG A 428 20.31 -63.48 -0.58
CA ARG A 428 21.00 -64.60 0.10
C ARG A 428 20.61 -64.75 1.59
N TYR A 429 20.00 -63.76 2.19
CA TYR A 429 19.62 -63.76 3.63
C TYR A 429 18.12 -64.02 3.84
N GLU A 430 17.55 -64.99 3.14
CA GLU A 430 16.34 -65.73 3.52
C GLU A 430 16.59 -67.11 3.96
#